data_d73973e5d2f231ba73cffebee332ed54
#
_entry.id   d73973e5d2f231ba73cffebee332ed54
#
_cell.length_a   1.000
_cell.length_b   1.000
_cell.length_c   1.000
_cell.angle_alpha   90.00
_cell.angle_beta   90.00
_cell.angle_gamma   90.00
#
_symmetry.space_group_name_H-M   'P 1'
#
loop_
_entity.id
_entity.type
_entity.pdbx_description
1 polymer ?
#
loop_
_entity_poly.entity_id
_entity_poly.type
_entity_poly.pdbx_seq_one_letter_code
_entity_poly.pdbx_strand_id
1 'polypeptide(L)'
;LSPGSEKTKDASGIRGETLEPGLVKADNTKAGNFRPSGVAVAPDGSLYVMDWSQMLIGHLQHHLRDPNRDHAHGRLYRITFPSRPLLTPKKIDGEPIEALLDLLKEHEDNVRQRAKIELHKHDSEKVIAATQKWAKQFDAAKKEDAHHLLEALWVHQWHNVVNLDLIKALLKSPEYNARAQALRVVCYQ
;
A
#
# COMPACT_ATOMS: atom_id res chain seq x y z
N LEU A 1 20.05 -5.60 5.74
CA LEU A 1 20.77 -5.46 4.47
C LEU A 1 22.10 -4.75 4.72
N SER A 2 23.21 -5.31 4.31
CA SER A 2 24.55 -4.76 4.62
C SER A 2 25.00 -3.77 3.57
N PRO A 3 25.54 -2.60 3.95
CA PRO A 3 26.12 -1.65 3.01
C PRO A 3 27.24 -2.31 2.20
N GLY A 4 27.25 -2.10 0.91
CA GLY A 4 28.30 -2.60 0.04
C GLY A 4 28.28 -4.10 -0.23
N SER A 5 27.24 -4.82 0.18
CA SER A 5 27.13 -6.22 -0.17
C SER A 5 26.73 -6.35 -1.64
N GLU A 6 27.73 -6.33 -2.50
CA GLU A 6 27.55 -6.61 -3.94
C GLU A 6 26.97 -8.01 -4.21
N LYS A 7 26.95 -8.85 -3.21
CA LYS A 7 26.56 -10.26 -3.25
C LYS A 7 25.03 -10.47 -3.10
N THR A 8 24.28 -9.44 -2.75
CA THR A 8 22.82 -9.54 -2.53
C THR A 8 22.01 -8.88 -3.64
N LYS A 9 22.42 -9.05 -4.88
CA LYS A 9 21.53 -8.75 -6.01
C LYS A 9 20.49 -9.84 -6.08
N ASP A 10 19.24 -9.46 -5.93
CA ASP A 10 18.13 -10.32 -6.26
C ASP A 10 18.00 -10.45 -7.79
N ALA A 11 17.06 -11.27 -8.25
CA ALA A 11 16.81 -11.47 -9.66
C ALA A 11 16.37 -10.20 -10.42
N SER A 12 15.93 -9.15 -9.71
CA SER A 12 15.55 -7.85 -10.27
C SER A 12 16.73 -6.89 -10.38
N GLY A 13 17.88 -7.24 -9.83
CA GLY A 13 19.06 -6.37 -9.78
C GLY A 13 19.00 -5.29 -8.70
N ILE A 14 17.99 -5.32 -7.84
CA ILE A 14 17.87 -4.40 -6.71
C ILE A 14 18.88 -4.82 -5.65
N ARG A 15 19.69 -3.86 -5.24
CA ARG A 15 20.66 -4.07 -4.16
C ARG A 15 19.99 -3.70 -2.84
N GLY A 16 19.97 -4.66 -1.93
CA GLY A 16 19.59 -4.38 -0.54
C GLY A 16 20.76 -3.74 0.21
N GLU A 17 20.50 -2.64 0.89
CA GLU A 17 21.48 -1.94 1.71
C GLU A 17 20.98 -1.79 3.14
N THR A 18 21.87 -1.94 4.10
CA THR A 18 21.55 -1.60 5.49
C THR A 18 21.62 -0.09 5.65
N LEU A 19 20.49 0.54 5.93
CA LEU A 19 20.41 1.97 6.16
C LEU A 19 21.10 2.40 7.46
N GLU A 20 21.15 1.48 8.43
CA GLU A 20 21.91 1.63 9.67
C GLU A 20 22.67 0.33 9.98
N PRO A 21 23.96 0.26 9.64
CA PRO A 21 24.75 -0.97 9.82
C PRO A 21 24.77 -1.48 11.26
N GLY A 22 24.67 -0.57 12.23
CA GLY A 22 24.62 -0.90 13.65
C GLY A 22 23.40 -1.68 14.10
N LEU A 23 22.29 -1.64 13.36
CA LEU A 23 21.05 -2.33 13.73
C LEU A 23 21.10 -3.85 13.53
N VAL A 24 22.01 -4.35 12.70
CA VAL A 24 22.03 -5.75 12.27
C VAL A 24 23.31 -6.50 12.69
N LYS A 25 24.23 -5.86 13.38
CA LYS A 25 25.45 -6.53 13.86
C LYS A 25 25.14 -7.38 15.07
N ALA A 26 25.36 -8.68 14.95
CA ALA A 26 25.11 -9.65 16.01
C ALA A 26 26.06 -9.51 17.21
N ASP A 27 27.23 -8.90 17.03
CA ASP A 27 28.24 -8.66 18.04
C ASP A 27 27.99 -7.41 18.89
N ASN A 28 27.07 -6.59 18.47
CA ASN A 28 26.69 -5.38 19.19
C ASN A 28 25.42 -5.64 20.01
N THR A 29 25.55 -5.71 21.33
CA THR A 29 24.46 -5.97 22.25
C THR A 29 23.29 -5.00 22.10
N LYS A 30 23.54 -3.76 21.71
CA LYS A 30 22.48 -2.77 21.43
C LYS A 30 21.77 -3.01 20.09
N ALA A 31 22.52 -3.44 19.08
CA ALA A 31 21.96 -3.76 17.76
C ALA A 31 21.36 -5.17 17.68
N GLY A 32 21.83 -6.10 18.52
CA GLY A 32 21.33 -7.46 18.62
C GLY A 32 19.84 -7.54 19.03
N ASN A 33 19.28 -6.46 19.53
CA ASN A 33 17.88 -6.37 19.95
C ASN A 33 16.93 -5.93 18.82
N PHE A 34 17.45 -5.63 17.64
CA PHE A 34 16.60 -5.25 16.52
C PHE A 34 15.76 -6.44 16.03
N ARG A 35 14.46 -6.34 16.20
CA ARG A 35 13.46 -7.37 15.86
C ARG A 35 12.31 -6.70 15.11
N PRO A 36 12.48 -6.42 13.81
CA PRO A 36 11.42 -5.81 13.02
C PRO A 36 10.20 -6.74 12.98
N SER A 37 9.07 -6.22 13.38
CA SER A 37 7.80 -6.94 13.47
C SER A 37 6.74 -6.42 12.52
N GLY A 38 6.95 -5.24 11.94
CA GLY A 38 6.04 -4.67 10.98
C GLY A 38 6.66 -3.52 10.20
N VAL A 39 6.10 -3.26 9.04
CA VAL A 39 6.52 -2.16 8.16
C VAL A 39 5.29 -1.50 7.56
N ALA A 40 5.32 -0.17 7.45
CA ALA A 40 4.26 0.60 6.79
C ALA A 40 4.86 1.77 6.01
N VAL A 41 4.30 2.04 4.84
CA VAL A 41 4.63 3.24 4.07
C VAL A 41 3.71 4.37 4.52
N ALA A 42 4.32 5.49 4.91
CA ALA A 42 3.57 6.68 5.30
C ALA A 42 3.07 7.47 4.09
N PRO A 43 2.06 8.34 4.27
CA PRO A 43 1.53 9.18 3.19
C PRO A 43 2.54 10.13 2.55
N ASP A 44 3.64 10.42 3.24
CA ASP A 44 4.76 11.23 2.74
C ASP A 44 5.84 10.41 2.01
N GLY A 45 5.62 9.10 1.84
CA GLY A 45 6.55 8.19 1.19
C GLY A 45 7.68 7.71 2.08
N SER A 46 7.73 8.11 3.37
CA SER A 46 8.66 7.53 4.33
C SER A 46 8.24 6.13 4.75
N LEU A 47 9.21 5.32 5.19
CA LEU A 47 8.96 3.97 5.67
C LEU A 47 9.03 3.95 7.20
N TYR A 48 7.99 3.45 7.84
CA TYR A 48 7.99 3.17 9.26
C TYR A 48 8.25 1.70 9.51
N VAL A 49 9.21 1.42 10.41
CA VAL A 49 9.56 0.06 10.82
C VAL A 49 9.31 -0.06 12.31
N MET A 50 8.43 -0.95 12.67
CA MET A 50 8.18 -1.31 14.07
C MET A 50 9.21 -2.34 14.50
N ASP A 51 9.86 -2.09 15.61
CA ASP A 51 10.87 -2.96 16.19
C ASP A 51 10.46 -3.38 17.59
N TRP A 52 10.26 -4.66 17.77
CA TRP A 52 9.94 -5.25 19.07
C TRP A 52 11.06 -5.10 20.08
N SER A 53 12.30 -4.90 19.64
CA SER A 53 13.46 -4.59 20.52
C SER A 53 13.73 -5.64 21.60
N GLN A 54 13.66 -6.92 21.29
CA GLN A 54 13.89 -8.00 22.24
C GLN A 54 15.19 -8.75 21.98
N MET A 55 15.98 -8.99 23.05
CA MET A 55 17.12 -9.89 23.00
C MET A 55 16.69 -11.35 22.87
N LEU A 56 15.67 -11.73 23.61
CA LEU A 56 15.18 -13.09 23.67
C LEU A 56 14.05 -13.29 22.66
N ILE A 57 14.31 -14.11 21.64
CA ILE A 57 13.28 -14.64 20.76
C ILE A 57 12.88 -15.98 21.34
N GLY A 58 11.74 -16.02 22.02
CA GLY A 58 11.36 -17.25 22.68
C GLY A 58 10.03 -17.78 22.20
N HIS A 59 10.03 -19.10 21.98
CA HIS A 59 8.85 -19.94 22.06
C HIS A 59 8.46 -20.20 23.53
N LEU A 60 7.65 -21.23 23.78
CA LEU A 60 7.29 -21.73 25.09
C LEU A 60 8.50 -22.08 25.99
N GLN A 61 9.67 -22.29 25.39
CA GLN A 61 10.93 -22.59 26.09
C GLN A 61 11.49 -21.43 26.90
N HIS A 62 11.13 -20.20 26.55
CA HIS A 62 11.56 -19.01 27.26
C HIS A 62 10.38 -18.38 27.96
N HIS A 63 10.46 -18.34 29.28
CA HIS A 63 9.40 -17.84 30.11
C HIS A 63 9.00 -16.40 29.73
N LEU A 64 7.69 -16.12 29.59
CA LEU A 64 7.20 -14.80 29.26
C LEU A 64 7.60 -13.73 30.30
N ARG A 65 7.82 -14.16 31.55
CA ARG A 65 8.23 -13.31 32.67
C ARG A 65 9.72 -13.33 32.92
N ASP A 66 10.55 -13.73 31.92
CA ASP A 66 12.00 -13.71 32.06
C ASP A 66 12.46 -12.26 32.36
N PRO A 67 13.22 -12.06 33.44
CA PRO A 67 13.64 -10.73 33.88
C PRO A 67 14.57 -10.02 32.87
N ASN A 68 15.15 -10.77 31.91
CA ASN A 68 15.96 -10.19 30.85
C ASN A 68 15.13 -9.67 29.66
N ARG A 69 13.80 -9.87 29.68
CA ARG A 69 12.90 -9.31 28.68
C ARG A 69 12.59 -7.87 29.02
N ASP A 70 12.67 -7.02 28.01
CA ASP A 70 12.11 -5.68 28.12
C ASP A 70 10.61 -5.74 27.85
N HIS A 71 9.79 -5.52 28.88
CA HIS A 71 8.33 -5.54 28.80
C HIS A 71 7.71 -4.16 28.60
N ALA A 72 8.53 -3.11 28.59
CA ALA A 72 8.05 -1.73 28.61
C ALA A 72 8.34 -0.97 27.32
N HIS A 73 9.32 -1.39 26.53
CA HIS A 73 9.82 -0.62 25.40
C HIS A 73 9.74 -1.39 24.08
N GLY A 74 9.40 -0.67 23.06
CA GLY A 74 9.57 -1.01 21.65
C GLY A 74 10.17 0.21 20.95
N ARG A 75 10.46 0.08 19.68
CA ARG A 75 11.02 1.18 18.87
C ARG A 75 10.22 1.32 17.59
N LEU A 76 10.07 2.57 17.16
CA LEU A 76 9.51 2.90 15.87
C LEU A 76 10.55 3.72 15.10
N TYR A 77 11.04 3.17 14.00
CA TYR A 77 11.95 3.87 13.12
C TYR A 77 11.20 4.50 11.97
N ARG A 78 11.54 5.74 11.64
CA ARG A 78 11.15 6.38 10.39
C ARG A 78 12.36 6.44 9.48
N ILE A 79 12.24 5.86 8.31
CA ILE A 79 13.29 5.80 7.31
C ILE A 79 12.90 6.71 6.15
N THR A 80 13.81 7.62 5.83
CA THR A 80 13.68 8.53 4.69
C THR A 80 14.89 8.37 3.77
N PHE A 81 14.74 8.72 2.50
CA PHE A 81 15.84 8.72 1.56
C PHE A 81 16.27 10.18 1.30
N PRO A 82 17.47 10.62 1.76
CA PRO A 82 17.84 12.04 1.75
C PRO A 82 17.82 12.70 0.37
N SER A 83 18.10 11.95 -0.70
CA SER A 83 18.08 12.46 -2.07
C SER A 83 16.71 12.49 -2.72
N ARG A 84 15.65 12.07 -2.01
CA ARG A 84 14.25 12.17 -2.46
C ARG A 84 13.48 13.11 -1.55
N PRO A 85 12.82 14.13 -2.08
CA PRO A 85 11.89 14.94 -1.29
C PRO A 85 10.73 14.05 -0.83
N LEU A 86 10.25 14.30 0.37
CA LEU A 86 9.04 13.66 0.86
C LEU A 86 7.83 14.15 0.07
N LEU A 87 6.85 13.28 -0.12
CA LEU A 87 5.59 13.63 -0.75
C LEU A 87 4.75 14.53 0.18
N THR A 88 3.97 15.40 -0.39
CA THR A 88 2.94 16.13 0.36
C THR A 88 1.71 15.23 0.49
N PRO A 89 1.30 14.86 1.70
CA PRO A 89 0.12 14.04 1.91
C PRO A 89 -1.12 14.66 1.28
N LYS A 90 -1.90 13.85 0.58
CA LYS A 90 -3.15 14.30 -0.03
C LYS A 90 -4.23 14.43 1.05
N LYS A 91 -5.04 15.47 0.95
CA LYS A 91 -6.25 15.59 1.77
C LYS A 91 -7.30 14.63 1.22
N ILE A 92 -7.93 13.86 2.08
CA ILE A 92 -8.90 12.83 1.71
C ILE A 92 -10.17 12.97 2.54
N ASP A 93 -10.02 13.05 3.86
CA ASP A 93 -11.15 13.12 4.80
C ASP A 93 -12.00 14.37 4.55
N GLY A 94 -13.29 14.17 4.35
CA GLY A 94 -14.27 15.22 4.08
C GLY A 94 -14.17 15.90 2.71
N GLU A 95 -13.37 15.34 1.78
CA GLU A 95 -13.32 15.86 0.41
C GLU A 95 -14.60 15.51 -0.38
N PRO A 96 -15.02 16.37 -1.34
CA PRO A 96 -16.17 16.09 -2.18
C PRO A 96 -15.92 14.91 -3.13
N ILE A 97 -17.00 14.27 -3.60
CA ILE A 97 -16.95 13.04 -4.42
C ILE A 97 -16.03 13.22 -5.64
N GLU A 98 -16.12 14.33 -6.34
CA GLU A 98 -15.30 14.59 -7.54
C GLU A 98 -13.81 14.64 -7.22
N ALA A 99 -13.43 15.28 -6.12
CA ALA A 99 -12.04 15.32 -5.68
C ALA A 99 -11.53 13.94 -5.27
N LEU A 100 -12.37 13.14 -4.58
CA LEU A 100 -12.03 11.77 -4.22
C LEU A 100 -11.86 10.86 -5.44
N LEU A 101 -12.70 11.02 -6.47
CA LEU A 101 -12.55 10.30 -7.73
C LEU A 101 -11.25 10.69 -8.46
N ASP A 102 -10.86 11.96 -8.41
CA ASP A 102 -9.59 12.39 -9.01
C ASP A 102 -8.37 11.83 -8.27
N LEU A 103 -8.46 11.57 -6.96
CA LEU A 103 -7.43 10.88 -6.20
C LEU A 103 -7.23 9.42 -6.64
N LEU A 104 -8.19 8.82 -7.33
CA LEU A 104 -8.03 7.47 -7.90
C LEU A 104 -7.04 7.42 -9.08
N LYS A 105 -6.60 8.59 -9.58
CA LYS A 105 -5.53 8.72 -10.58
C LYS A 105 -4.14 8.73 -9.96
N GLU A 106 -4.03 8.90 -8.64
CA GLU A 106 -2.75 8.96 -7.95
C GLU A 106 -1.98 7.64 -8.05
N HIS A 107 -0.67 7.73 -8.05
CA HIS A 107 0.19 6.57 -8.21
C HIS A 107 0.23 5.71 -6.94
N GLU A 108 0.08 6.33 -5.77
CA GLU A 108 0.14 5.68 -4.47
C GLU A 108 -1.12 4.86 -4.17
N ASP A 109 -0.97 3.56 -3.99
CA ASP A 109 -2.06 2.64 -3.63
C ASP A 109 -2.82 3.08 -2.39
N ASN A 110 -2.10 3.55 -1.37
CA ASN A 110 -2.70 3.99 -0.12
C ASN A 110 -3.64 5.19 -0.31
N VAL A 111 -3.31 6.12 -1.22
CA VAL A 111 -4.16 7.27 -1.53
C VAL A 111 -5.44 6.80 -2.20
N ARG A 112 -5.33 5.95 -3.24
CA ARG A 112 -6.49 5.40 -3.94
C ARG A 112 -7.39 4.58 -3.01
N GLN A 113 -6.79 3.74 -2.16
CA GLN A 113 -7.55 2.93 -1.20
C GLN A 113 -8.31 3.79 -0.19
N ARG A 114 -7.66 4.80 0.37
CA ARG A 114 -8.30 5.72 1.33
C ARG A 114 -9.38 6.58 0.67
N ALA A 115 -9.17 7.02 -0.58
CA ALA A 115 -10.20 7.72 -1.35
C ALA A 115 -11.45 6.85 -1.56
N LYS A 116 -11.29 5.55 -1.86
CA LYS A 116 -12.43 4.62 -1.96
C LYS A 116 -13.15 4.42 -0.62
N ILE A 117 -12.41 4.32 0.48
CA ILE A 117 -13.01 4.25 1.83
C ILE A 117 -13.83 5.51 2.12
N GLU A 118 -13.32 6.69 1.75
CA GLU A 118 -14.05 7.94 1.96
C GLU A 118 -15.27 8.04 1.05
N LEU A 119 -15.15 7.66 -0.23
CA LEU A 119 -16.29 7.58 -1.15
C LEU A 119 -17.42 6.70 -0.59
N HIS A 120 -17.08 5.59 0.08
CA HIS A 120 -18.08 4.69 0.66
C HIS A 120 -18.92 5.33 1.77
N LYS A 121 -18.47 6.42 2.38
CA LYS A 121 -19.25 7.17 3.38
C LYS A 121 -20.31 8.08 2.75
N HIS A 122 -20.18 8.38 1.45
CA HIS A 122 -21.12 9.20 0.72
C HIS A 122 -22.34 8.40 0.23
N ASP A 123 -23.38 9.12 -0.16
CA ASP A 123 -24.58 8.53 -0.76
C ASP A 123 -24.24 7.74 -2.02
N SER A 124 -24.65 6.48 -2.06
CA SER A 124 -24.28 5.54 -3.12
C SER A 124 -24.77 5.98 -4.51
N GLU A 125 -25.97 6.53 -4.63
CA GLU A 125 -26.51 6.97 -5.93
C GLU A 125 -25.67 8.11 -6.50
N LYS A 126 -25.29 9.06 -5.64
CA LYS A 126 -24.45 10.21 -6.04
C LYS A 126 -23.05 9.76 -6.43
N VAL A 127 -22.45 8.85 -5.65
CA VAL A 127 -21.10 8.31 -5.96
C VAL A 127 -21.13 7.56 -7.29
N ILE A 128 -22.12 6.68 -7.52
CA ILE A 128 -22.21 5.92 -8.75
C ILE A 128 -22.43 6.83 -9.97
N ALA A 129 -23.33 7.82 -9.87
CA ALA A 129 -23.55 8.79 -10.95
C ALA A 129 -22.28 9.59 -11.28
N ALA A 130 -21.56 10.06 -10.25
CA ALA A 130 -20.30 10.77 -10.44
C ALA A 130 -19.22 9.86 -11.03
N THR A 131 -19.10 8.62 -10.56
CA THR A 131 -18.14 7.63 -11.06
C THR A 131 -18.39 7.29 -12.52
N GLN A 132 -19.63 7.13 -12.93
CA GLN A 132 -19.99 6.91 -14.34
C GLN A 132 -19.60 8.10 -15.24
N LYS A 133 -19.78 9.33 -14.74
CA LYS A 133 -19.34 10.54 -15.44
C LYS A 133 -17.81 10.61 -15.52
N TRP A 134 -17.14 10.30 -14.42
CA TRP A 134 -15.67 10.30 -14.33
C TRP A 134 -15.08 9.24 -15.26
N ALA A 135 -15.64 8.03 -15.31
CA ALA A 135 -15.16 6.94 -16.16
C ALA A 135 -15.23 7.26 -17.67
N LYS A 136 -16.13 8.15 -18.11
CA LYS A 136 -16.21 8.58 -19.51
C LYS A 136 -15.00 9.36 -20.01
N GLN A 137 -14.10 9.77 -19.11
CA GLN A 137 -12.85 10.44 -19.49
C GLN A 137 -11.81 9.45 -20.04
N PHE A 138 -12.02 8.14 -19.89
CA PHE A 138 -11.08 7.09 -20.19
C PHE A 138 -11.61 6.16 -21.29
N ASP A 139 -10.67 5.60 -22.05
CA ASP A 139 -10.93 4.69 -23.15
C ASP A 139 -10.44 3.27 -22.81
N ALA A 140 -11.34 2.31 -22.75
CA ALA A 140 -11.00 0.92 -22.46
C ALA A 140 -10.08 0.25 -23.51
N ALA A 141 -9.99 0.82 -24.70
CA ALA A 141 -9.07 0.36 -25.74
C ALA A 141 -7.64 0.83 -25.52
N LYS A 142 -7.41 1.79 -24.63
CA LYS A 142 -6.09 2.29 -24.30
C LYS A 142 -5.54 1.60 -23.05
N LYS A 143 -4.28 1.16 -23.14
CA LYS A 143 -3.62 0.47 -22.04
C LYS A 143 -3.44 1.38 -20.83
N GLU A 144 -3.09 2.63 -21.03
CA GLU A 144 -2.85 3.64 -20.00
C GLU A 144 -4.11 3.98 -19.19
N ASP A 145 -5.29 3.87 -19.81
CA ASP A 145 -6.57 4.20 -19.18
C ASP A 145 -7.18 3.01 -18.41
N ALA A 146 -6.68 1.80 -18.67
CA ALA A 146 -7.26 0.57 -18.13
C ALA A 146 -7.32 0.55 -16.61
N HIS A 147 -6.28 1.08 -15.92
CA HIS A 147 -6.24 1.13 -14.47
C HIS A 147 -7.31 2.07 -13.90
N HIS A 148 -7.54 3.22 -14.52
CA HIS A 148 -8.56 4.17 -14.06
C HIS A 148 -9.98 3.60 -14.21
N LEU A 149 -10.23 2.87 -15.28
CA LEU A 149 -11.49 2.16 -15.46
C LEU A 149 -11.68 1.02 -14.46
N LEU A 150 -10.60 0.36 -14.06
CA LEU A 150 -10.64 -0.61 -12.94
C LEU A 150 -10.99 0.06 -11.62
N GLU A 151 -10.41 1.21 -11.32
CA GLU A 151 -10.76 1.97 -10.11
C GLU A 151 -12.25 2.33 -10.11
N ALA A 152 -12.80 2.76 -11.26
CA ALA A 152 -14.23 2.98 -11.39
C ALA A 152 -15.06 1.70 -11.14
N LEU A 153 -14.61 0.55 -11.65
CA LEU A 153 -15.28 -0.73 -11.44
C LEU A 153 -15.26 -1.13 -9.96
N TRP A 154 -14.15 -0.92 -9.28
CA TRP A 154 -14.04 -1.21 -7.85
C TRP A 154 -14.88 -0.26 -6.99
N VAL A 155 -15.06 1.01 -7.37
CA VAL A 155 -16.03 1.90 -6.71
C VAL A 155 -17.44 1.34 -6.83
N HIS A 156 -17.85 0.90 -8.01
CA HIS A 156 -19.16 0.25 -8.19
C HIS A 156 -19.30 -0.98 -7.29
N GLN A 157 -18.27 -1.84 -7.24
CA GLN A 157 -18.25 -3.03 -6.39
C GLN A 157 -18.40 -2.69 -4.91
N TRP A 158 -17.70 -1.67 -4.41
CA TRP A 158 -17.78 -1.23 -3.02
C TRP A 158 -19.16 -0.73 -2.62
N HIS A 159 -19.92 -0.19 -3.59
CA HIS A 159 -21.30 0.24 -3.39
C HIS A 159 -22.34 -0.84 -3.74
N ASN A 160 -21.90 -2.08 -3.99
CA ASN A 160 -22.76 -3.21 -4.40
C ASN A 160 -23.61 -2.93 -5.64
N VAL A 161 -23.07 -2.20 -6.60
CA VAL A 161 -23.73 -1.86 -7.86
C VAL A 161 -23.02 -2.52 -9.02
N VAL A 162 -23.69 -3.41 -9.72
CA VAL A 162 -23.14 -4.10 -10.88
C VAL A 162 -23.12 -3.18 -12.09
N ASN A 163 -21.96 -3.03 -12.74
CA ASN A 163 -21.79 -2.30 -13.99
C ASN A 163 -21.33 -3.23 -15.12
N LEU A 164 -22.29 -3.88 -15.77
CA LEU A 164 -22.02 -4.87 -16.82
C LEU A 164 -21.29 -4.27 -18.03
N ASP A 165 -21.57 -3.03 -18.37
CA ASP A 165 -20.95 -2.40 -19.55
C ASP A 165 -19.46 -2.13 -19.30
N LEU A 166 -19.11 -1.67 -18.10
CA LEU A 166 -17.74 -1.45 -17.70
C LEU A 166 -16.98 -2.79 -17.60
N ILE A 167 -17.60 -3.82 -17.04
CA ILE A 167 -17.04 -5.19 -17.00
C ILE A 167 -16.74 -5.68 -18.42
N LYS A 168 -17.73 -5.61 -19.34
CA LYS A 168 -17.55 -6.05 -20.73
C LYS A 168 -16.45 -5.28 -21.46
N ALA A 169 -16.35 -3.98 -21.22
CA ALA A 169 -15.28 -3.15 -21.78
C ALA A 169 -13.90 -3.56 -21.27
N LEU A 170 -13.76 -3.74 -19.95
CA LEU A 170 -12.50 -4.14 -19.33
C LEU A 170 -12.07 -5.56 -19.69
N LEU A 171 -12.99 -6.50 -19.91
CA LEU A 171 -12.67 -7.85 -20.39
C LEU A 171 -12.07 -7.85 -21.80
N LYS A 172 -12.25 -6.78 -22.57
CA LYS A 172 -11.64 -6.58 -23.90
C LYS A 172 -10.41 -5.67 -23.88
N SER A 173 -10.01 -5.17 -22.72
CA SER A 173 -8.85 -4.28 -22.58
C SER A 173 -7.58 -4.94 -23.12
N PRO A 174 -6.68 -4.19 -23.76
CA PRO A 174 -5.35 -4.67 -24.14
C PRO A 174 -4.49 -5.01 -22.92
N GLU A 175 -4.78 -4.42 -21.74
CA GLU A 175 -4.05 -4.68 -20.50
C GLU A 175 -4.54 -5.99 -19.85
N TYR A 176 -3.65 -6.97 -19.73
CA TYR A 176 -4.01 -8.30 -19.21
C TYR A 176 -4.44 -8.28 -17.73
N ASN A 177 -3.83 -7.42 -16.92
CA ASN A 177 -4.22 -7.26 -15.52
C ASN A 177 -5.65 -6.72 -15.40
N ALA A 178 -6.04 -5.79 -16.29
CA ALA A 178 -7.40 -5.25 -16.31
C ALA A 178 -8.42 -6.35 -16.60
N ARG A 179 -8.15 -7.22 -17.58
CA ARG A 179 -9.01 -8.38 -17.89
C ARG A 179 -9.12 -9.33 -16.70
N ALA A 180 -8.00 -9.65 -16.06
CA ALA A 180 -7.97 -10.56 -14.90
C ALA A 180 -8.77 -9.99 -13.70
N GLN A 181 -8.61 -8.70 -13.42
CA GLN A 181 -9.34 -8.06 -12.32
C GLN A 181 -10.82 -7.89 -12.63
N ALA A 182 -11.20 -7.58 -13.87
CA ALA A 182 -12.61 -7.54 -14.28
C ALA A 182 -13.28 -8.92 -14.10
N LEU A 183 -12.59 -10.00 -14.47
CA LEU A 183 -13.07 -11.37 -14.25
C LEU A 183 -13.21 -11.67 -12.74
N ARG A 184 -12.25 -11.24 -11.93
CA ARG A 184 -12.32 -11.39 -10.47
C ARG A 184 -13.55 -10.70 -9.89
N VAL A 185 -13.89 -9.49 -10.33
CA VAL A 185 -15.09 -8.79 -9.88
C VAL A 185 -16.34 -9.60 -10.21
N VAL A 186 -16.43 -10.21 -11.39
CA VAL A 186 -17.56 -11.08 -11.76
C VAL A 186 -17.72 -12.28 -10.81
N CYS A 187 -16.61 -12.82 -10.29
CA CYS A 187 -16.68 -13.97 -9.37
C CYS A 187 -17.18 -13.59 -7.96
N TYR A 188 -17.20 -12.32 -7.60
CA TYR A 188 -17.53 -11.85 -6.26
C TYR A 188 -18.71 -10.86 -6.22
N GLN A 189 -19.45 -10.76 -7.29
CA GLN A 189 -20.75 -10.05 -7.42
C GLN A 189 -21.90 -11.07 -7.70
#